data_c9c03abdfaee737adf2c6b742375e7d4
#
_entry.id   c9c03abdfaee737adf2c6b742375e7d4
#
_cell.length_a   1.000
_cell.length_b   1.000
_cell.length_c   1.000
_cell.angle_alpha   90.00
_cell.angle_beta   90.00
_cell.angle_gamma   90.00
#
_symmetry.space_group_name_H-M   'P 1'
#
loop_
_entity.id
_entity.type
_entity.pdbx_description
1 polymer ?
#
loop_
_entity_poly.entity_id
_entity_poly.type
_entity_poly.pdbx_seq_one_letter_code
_entity_poly.pdbx_strand_id
1 'polypeptide(L)'
;MTNKSKELNREIENRIEMEIVVDAYDGSERAMGWYYYLQDNLTMPFKAECMQLVSTSPLKIGEIMEVIGMDSEENCGHDMFVKIKWKKKETLCVPLKQLKGVDVDDTTKQALNDWVYWNSQGYSF
;
A
#
# COMPACT_ATOMS: atom_id res chain seq x y z
N MET A 1 -17.42 22.46 -8.11
CA MET A 1 -16.00 22.19 -8.32
C MET A 1 -15.73 20.70 -8.25
N THR A 2 -15.00 20.20 -9.20
CA THR A 2 -14.70 18.77 -9.25
C THR A 2 -13.67 18.41 -8.19
N ASN A 3 -13.94 17.35 -7.45
CA ASN A 3 -12.99 16.80 -6.51
C ASN A 3 -12.03 15.89 -7.27
N LYS A 4 -10.80 16.34 -7.49
CA LYS A 4 -9.83 15.60 -8.30
C LYS A 4 -9.47 14.23 -7.73
N SER A 5 -9.54 14.05 -6.40
CA SER A 5 -9.27 12.74 -5.79
C SER A 5 -10.33 11.70 -6.12
N LYS A 6 -11.48 12.14 -6.64
CA LYS A 6 -12.57 11.25 -7.04
C LYS A 6 -12.61 10.99 -8.55
N GLU A 7 -11.73 11.64 -9.31
CA GLU A 7 -11.65 11.40 -10.74
C GLU A 7 -11.10 10.00 -10.99
N LEU A 8 -11.70 9.29 -11.93
CA LEU A 8 -11.20 7.97 -12.31
C LEU A 8 -9.98 8.11 -13.20
N ASN A 9 -8.98 7.32 -12.90
CA ASN A 9 -7.81 7.17 -13.74
C ASN A 9 -7.96 5.84 -14.48
N ARG A 10 -8.25 5.91 -15.77
CA ARG A 10 -8.57 4.71 -16.57
C ARG A 10 -7.42 3.72 -16.63
N GLU A 11 -6.19 4.20 -16.67
CA GLU A 11 -5.03 3.33 -16.71
C GLU A 11 -4.91 2.53 -15.40
N ILE A 12 -5.07 3.21 -14.27
CA ILE A 12 -5.02 2.55 -12.97
C ILE A 12 -6.24 1.64 -12.78
N GLU A 13 -7.44 2.10 -13.14
CA GLU A 13 -8.65 1.28 -13.05
C GLU A 13 -8.49 -0.01 -13.86
N ASN A 14 -7.97 0.10 -15.08
CA ASN A 14 -7.76 -1.05 -15.93
C ASN A 14 -6.73 -2.01 -15.32
N ARG A 15 -5.65 -1.50 -14.76
CA ARG A 15 -4.65 -2.34 -14.11
C ARG A 15 -5.22 -3.05 -12.88
N ILE A 16 -6.03 -2.35 -12.09
CA ILE A 16 -6.69 -2.95 -10.93
C ILE A 16 -7.60 -4.10 -11.38
N GLU A 17 -8.43 -3.85 -12.37
CA GLU A 17 -9.40 -4.83 -12.85
C GLU A 17 -8.75 -6.03 -13.52
N MET A 18 -7.73 -5.81 -14.33
CA MET A 18 -7.15 -6.83 -15.20
C MET A 18 -5.91 -7.51 -14.62
N GLU A 19 -5.25 -6.92 -13.64
CA GLU A 19 -4.00 -7.46 -13.12
C GLU A 19 -3.99 -7.67 -11.61
N ILE A 20 -4.71 -6.85 -10.86
CA ILE A 20 -4.63 -6.89 -9.40
C ILE A 20 -5.75 -7.73 -8.80
N VAL A 21 -7.00 -7.40 -9.12
CA VAL A 21 -8.16 -8.11 -8.59
C VAL A 21 -8.86 -8.97 -9.63
N VAL A 22 -8.12 -9.33 -10.68
CA VAL A 22 -8.62 -10.19 -11.74
C VAL A 22 -9.11 -11.54 -11.15
N ASP A 23 -10.28 -11.98 -11.58
CA ASP A 23 -10.92 -13.21 -11.11
C ASP A 23 -11.20 -13.26 -9.61
N ALA A 24 -11.20 -12.11 -8.93
CA ALA A 24 -11.54 -12.05 -7.51
C ALA A 24 -13.06 -11.90 -7.38
N TYR A 25 -13.69 -12.87 -6.70
CA TYR A 25 -15.14 -12.90 -6.54
C TYR A 25 -15.63 -12.37 -5.21
N ASP A 26 -14.75 -12.22 -4.23
CA ASP A 26 -15.13 -11.71 -2.92
C ASP A 26 -13.99 -10.86 -2.32
N GLY A 27 -14.26 -10.32 -1.12
CA GLY A 27 -13.30 -9.45 -0.45
C GLY A 27 -11.99 -10.15 -0.10
N SER A 28 -12.07 -11.42 0.28
CA SER A 28 -10.89 -12.20 0.62
C SER A 28 -9.98 -12.36 -0.59
N GLU A 29 -10.57 -12.67 -1.75
CA GLU A 29 -9.80 -12.82 -2.98
C GLU A 29 -9.22 -11.48 -3.46
N ARG A 30 -9.96 -10.38 -3.30
CA ARG A 30 -9.46 -9.04 -3.64
C ARG A 30 -8.30 -8.64 -2.74
N ALA A 31 -8.39 -8.94 -1.45
CA ALA A 31 -7.30 -8.66 -0.52
C ALA A 31 -6.03 -9.40 -0.92
N MET A 32 -6.16 -10.69 -1.29
CA MET A 32 -5.01 -11.47 -1.70
C MET A 32 -4.46 -11.02 -3.04
N GLY A 33 -5.32 -10.57 -3.95
CA GLY A 33 -4.88 -9.97 -5.21
C GLY A 33 -3.97 -8.77 -4.97
N TRP A 34 -4.38 -7.87 -4.09
CA TRP A 34 -3.56 -6.71 -3.71
C TRP A 34 -2.29 -7.14 -3.01
N TYR A 35 -2.39 -8.10 -2.10
CA TYR A 35 -1.23 -8.58 -1.34
C TYR A 35 -0.13 -9.07 -2.28
N TYR A 36 -0.48 -9.96 -3.21
CA TYR A 36 0.51 -10.51 -4.13
C TYR A 36 1.02 -9.48 -5.13
N TYR A 37 0.13 -8.59 -5.60
CA TYR A 37 0.56 -7.49 -6.47
C TYR A 37 1.62 -6.62 -5.80
N LEU A 38 1.37 -6.21 -4.56
CA LEU A 38 2.31 -5.39 -3.81
C LEU A 38 3.59 -6.15 -3.51
N GLN A 39 3.47 -7.41 -3.09
CA GLN A 39 4.64 -8.24 -2.80
C GLN A 39 5.54 -8.39 -4.03
N ASP A 40 4.95 -8.56 -5.21
CA ASP A 40 5.70 -8.78 -6.43
C ASP A 40 6.30 -7.49 -7.01
N ASN A 41 5.70 -6.34 -6.73
CA ASN A 41 6.07 -5.08 -7.37
C ASN A 41 6.78 -4.08 -6.45
N LEU A 42 6.75 -4.27 -5.15
CA LEU A 42 7.53 -3.44 -4.22
C LEU A 42 8.94 -4.01 -4.10
N THR A 43 9.92 -3.23 -4.52
CA THR A 43 11.33 -3.63 -4.38
C THR A 43 11.77 -3.40 -2.93
N MET A 44 11.98 -4.47 -2.20
CA MET A 44 12.36 -4.39 -0.79
C MET A 44 13.88 -4.49 -0.62
N PRO A 45 14.46 -3.76 0.30
CA PRO A 45 13.85 -2.72 1.12
C PRO A 45 13.70 -1.41 0.35
N PHE A 46 12.78 -0.56 0.78
CA PHE A 46 12.69 0.80 0.24
C PHE A 46 12.46 1.81 1.37
N LYS A 47 12.89 3.06 1.10
CA LYS A 47 12.71 4.16 2.05
C LYS A 47 11.31 4.75 1.92
N ALA A 48 10.69 5.08 3.04
CA ALA A 48 9.36 5.67 3.06
C ALA A 48 9.27 6.78 4.10
N GLU A 49 8.29 7.64 3.90
CA GLU A 49 7.99 8.74 4.81
C GLU A 49 6.54 8.63 5.25
N CYS A 50 6.28 8.85 6.54
CA CYS A 50 4.92 8.83 7.07
C CYS A 50 4.19 10.11 6.66
N MET A 51 3.05 9.97 5.97
CA MET A 51 2.29 11.09 5.42
C MET A 51 0.98 11.36 6.15
N GLN A 52 0.51 10.42 6.97
CA GLN A 52 -0.73 10.62 7.73
C GLN A 52 -0.69 9.84 9.02
N LEU A 53 -1.42 10.34 10.02
CA LEU A 53 -1.54 9.67 11.30
C LEU A 53 -2.60 8.58 11.23
N VAL A 54 -2.30 7.44 11.83
CA VAL A 54 -3.23 6.32 11.98
C VAL A 54 -3.20 5.93 13.44
N SER A 55 -4.37 5.84 14.07
CA SER A 55 -4.48 5.63 15.53
C SER A 55 -3.81 4.34 16.02
N THR A 56 -3.69 3.33 15.16
CA THR A 56 -3.09 2.04 15.51
C THR A 56 -1.59 1.98 15.25
N SER A 57 -0.99 3.11 14.82
CA SER A 57 0.42 3.17 14.45
C SER A 57 1.11 4.29 15.22
N PRO A 58 2.33 4.06 15.73
CA PRO A 58 3.06 5.08 16.47
C PRO A 58 3.80 6.08 15.57
N LEU A 59 3.73 5.91 14.25
CA LEU A 59 4.46 6.77 13.32
C LEU A 59 3.91 8.20 13.33
N LYS A 60 4.82 9.15 13.23
CA LYS A 60 4.51 10.59 13.16
C LYS A 60 4.75 11.10 11.75
N ILE A 61 3.96 12.08 11.35
CA ILE A 61 4.09 12.72 10.03
C ILE A 61 5.54 13.22 9.85
N GLY A 62 6.10 12.91 8.71
CA GLY A 62 7.48 13.29 8.36
C GLY A 62 8.55 12.30 8.80
N GLU A 63 8.16 11.29 9.56
CA GLU A 63 9.11 10.27 10.01
C GLU A 63 9.55 9.41 8.82
N ILE A 64 10.85 9.15 8.72
CA ILE A 64 11.44 8.35 7.64
C ILE A 64 11.81 6.98 8.19
N MET A 65 11.49 5.94 7.44
CA MET A 65 11.82 4.57 7.84
C MET A 65 12.13 3.70 6.62
N GLU A 66 12.63 2.52 6.87
CA GLU A 66 12.89 1.53 5.82
C GLU A 66 11.83 0.43 5.87
N VAL A 67 11.15 0.22 4.75
CA VAL A 67 10.18 -0.86 4.60
C VAL A 67 10.94 -2.09 4.13
N ILE A 68 10.82 -3.19 4.86
CA ILE A 68 11.62 -4.39 4.62
C ILE A 68 10.81 -5.60 4.13
N GLY A 69 9.50 -5.50 4.09
CA GLY A 69 8.65 -6.58 3.60
C GLY A 69 7.19 -6.32 3.83
N MET A 70 6.35 -7.22 3.31
CA MET A 70 4.93 -7.22 3.61
C MET A 70 4.69 -7.93 4.94
N ASP A 71 3.61 -7.57 5.62
CA ASP A 71 3.11 -8.35 6.74
C ASP A 71 2.56 -9.68 6.22
N SER A 72 2.09 -10.55 7.10
CA SER A 72 1.55 -11.85 6.69
C SER A 72 0.23 -11.70 5.92
N GLU A 73 -0.08 -12.69 5.10
CA GLU A 73 -1.36 -12.73 4.38
C GLU A 73 -2.55 -12.58 5.32
N GLU A 74 -2.51 -13.26 6.46
CA GLU A 74 -3.58 -13.19 7.45
C GLU A 74 -3.81 -11.79 7.95
N ASN A 75 -2.75 -11.05 8.23
CA ASN A 75 -2.86 -9.70 8.73
C ASN A 75 -3.29 -8.70 7.66
N CYS A 76 -3.14 -9.04 6.39
CA CYS A 76 -3.52 -8.19 5.25
C CYS A 76 -4.90 -8.54 4.69
N GLY A 77 -5.76 -9.20 5.47
CA GLY A 77 -7.10 -9.57 5.02
C GLY A 77 -8.08 -8.41 4.86
N HIS A 78 -7.86 -7.30 5.55
CA HIS A 78 -8.75 -6.14 5.53
C HIS A 78 -8.06 -4.84 5.12
N ASP A 79 -6.73 -4.81 5.18
CA ASP A 79 -5.93 -3.64 4.78
C ASP A 79 -4.52 -4.16 4.51
N MET A 80 -3.71 -3.37 3.81
CA MET A 80 -2.34 -3.78 3.54
C MET A 80 -1.41 -3.20 4.60
N PHE A 81 -0.62 -4.09 5.19
CA PHE A 81 0.38 -3.75 6.20
C PHE A 81 1.76 -4.12 5.71
N VAL A 82 2.74 -3.33 6.07
CA VAL A 82 4.14 -3.57 5.74
C VAL A 82 4.98 -3.58 7.01
N LYS A 83 6.07 -4.33 6.95
CA LYS A 83 7.04 -4.43 8.04
C LYS A 83 8.12 -3.37 7.82
N ILE A 84 8.40 -2.60 8.86
CA ILE A 84 9.42 -1.55 8.82
C ILE A 84 10.48 -1.83 9.89
N LYS A 85 11.66 -1.27 9.68
CA LYS A 85 12.67 -1.23 10.74
C LYS A 85 12.22 -0.20 11.77
N TRP A 86 12.15 -0.62 13.01
CA TRP A 86 11.70 0.20 14.12
C TRP A 86 12.72 0.10 15.25
N LYS A 87 13.28 1.21 15.64
CA LYS A 87 14.34 1.23 16.65
C LYS A 87 15.46 0.23 16.33
N LYS A 88 16.41 0.04 17.24
CA LYS A 88 17.52 -0.89 17.02
C LYS A 88 17.01 -2.33 17.06
N LYS A 89 17.25 -3.07 16.00
CA LYS A 89 16.98 -4.52 15.90
C LYS A 89 15.53 -4.94 16.05
N GLU A 90 14.58 -3.99 16.04
CA GLU A 90 13.16 -4.31 16.12
C GLU A 90 12.48 -4.06 14.78
N THR A 91 11.35 -4.72 14.58
CA THR A 91 10.48 -4.49 13.42
C THR A 91 9.08 -4.18 13.91
N LEU A 92 8.33 -3.47 13.08
CA LEU A 92 6.96 -3.10 13.37
C LEU A 92 6.16 -3.16 12.08
N CYS A 93 4.92 -3.65 12.15
CA CYS A 93 4.03 -3.64 10.99
C CYS A 93 3.10 -2.44 11.09
N VAL A 94 3.00 -1.68 10.01
CA VAL A 94 2.20 -0.45 9.94
C VAL A 94 1.37 -0.45 8.66
N PRO A 95 0.24 0.30 8.63
CA PRO A 95 -0.56 0.40 7.41
C PRO A 95 0.23 1.04 6.27
N LEU A 96 0.21 0.40 5.12
CA LEU A 96 0.91 0.94 3.93
C LEU A 96 0.33 2.28 3.52
N LYS A 97 -0.97 2.51 3.72
CA LYS A 97 -1.65 3.75 3.32
C LYS A 97 -1.09 5.02 3.96
N GLN A 98 -0.38 4.90 5.09
CA GLN A 98 0.21 6.09 5.72
C GLN A 98 1.60 6.43 5.21
N LEU A 99 2.13 5.65 4.27
CA LEU A 99 3.51 5.79 3.80
C LEU A 99 3.59 6.28 2.36
N LYS A 100 4.63 7.07 2.09
CA LYS A 100 5.00 7.53 0.76
C LYS A 100 6.41 7.03 0.46
N GLY A 101 6.64 6.52 -0.74
CA GLY A 101 7.98 6.08 -1.16
C GLY A 101 8.92 7.27 -1.34
N VAL A 102 10.18 7.09 -0.95
CA VAL A 102 11.24 8.10 -1.09
C VAL A 102 12.34 7.51 -1.94
N ASP A 103 12.58 8.12 -3.11
CA ASP A 103 13.61 7.67 -4.05
C ASP A 103 13.50 6.19 -4.44
N VAL A 104 12.26 5.76 -4.68
CA VAL A 104 11.98 4.37 -5.07
C VAL A 104 12.05 4.19 -6.58
N ASP A 105 12.22 2.94 -7.03
CA ASP A 105 12.21 2.65 -8.46
C ASP A 105 10.80 2.80 -9.06
N ASP A 106 10.72 2.78 -10.40
CA ASP A 106 9.47 3.03 -11.10
C ASP A 106 8.40 1.97 -10.80
N THR A 107 8.79 0.72 -10.67
CA THR A 107 7.86 -0.37 -10.38
C THR A 107 7.27 -0.22 -8.99
N THR A 108 8.11 0.09 -8.00
CA THR A 108 7.67 0.35 -6.63
C THR A 108 6.74 1.57 -6.58
N LYS A 109 7.14 2.63 -7.30
CA LYS A 109 6.34 3.86 -7.34
C LYS A 109 4.96 3.60 -7.92
N GLN A 110 4.88 2.84 -9.01
CA GLN A 110 3.61 2.50 -9.64
C GLN A 110 2.71 1.72 -8.68
N ALA A 111 3.27 0.71 -8.00
CA ALA A 111 2.49 -0.10 -7.06
C ALA A 111 1.98 0.74 -5.89
N LEU A 112 2.80 1.62 -5.34
CA LEU A 112 2.40 2.51 -4.26
C LEU A 112 1.32 3.49 -4.73
N ASN A 113 1.46 4.03 -5.94
CA ASN A 113 0.46 4.94 -6.50
C ASN A 113 -0.88 4.23 -6.74
N ASP A 114 -0.85 2.99 -7.19
CA ASP A 114 -2.07 2.20 -7.38
C ASP A 114 -2.79 1.97 -6.05
N TRP A 115 -2.05 1.68 -4.99
CA TRP A 115 -2.62 1.50 -3.65
C TRP A 115 -3.21 2.80 -3.10
N VAL A 116 -2.50 3.92 -3.28
CA VAL A 116 -3.00 5.24 -2.88
C VAL A 116 -4.29 5.56 -3.63
N TYR A 117 -4.32 5.28 -4.93
CA TYR A 117 -5.52 5.50 -5.75
C TYR A 117 -6.70 4.68 -5.24
N TRP A 118 -6.48 3.38 -4.97
CA TRP A 118 -7.52 2.50 -4.44
C TRP A 118 -8.15 3.08 -3.18
N ASN A 119 -7.31 3.51 -2.25
CA ASN A 119 -7.79 4.11 -1.00
C ASN A 119 -8.49 5.45 -1.23
N SER A 120 -7.96 6.29 -2.12
CA SER A 120 -8.53 7.63 -2.36
C SER A 120 -9.89 7.56 -3.03
N GLN A 121 -10.17 6.52 -3.79
CA GLN A 121 -11.47 6.32 -4.41
C GLN A 121 -12.50 5.75 -3.43
N GLY A 122 -12.07 5.39 -2.22
CA GLY A 122 -12.97 4.81 -1.23
C GLY A 122 -13.26 3.33 -1.48
N TYR A 123 -12.49 2.70 -2.33
CA TYR A 123 -12.66 1.26 -2.60
C TYR A 123 -12.23 0.44 -1.37
N SER A 124 -12.87 -0.69 -1.19
CA SER A 124 -12.54 -1.62 -0.12
C SER A 124 -12.68 -3.05 -0.65
N PHE A 125 -12.10 -3.98 0.09
CA PHE A 125 -12.22 -5.38 -0.30
C PHE A 125 -13.63 -5.88 -0.07
#